data_1f6c067f97f3e941f3cebbb0e236502a
#
_entry.id   1f6c067f97f3e941f3cebbb0e236502a
#
_cell.length_a   1.000
_cell.length_b   1.000
_cell.length_c   1.000
_cell.angle_alpha   90.00
_cell.angle_beta   90.00
_cell.angle_gamma   90.00
#
_symmetry.space_group_name_H-M   'P 1'
#
loop_
_entity.id
_entity.type
_entity.pdbx_description
1 polymer ?
#
loop_
_entity_poly.entity_id
_entity_poly.type
_entity_poly.pdbx_seq_one_letter_code
_entity_poly.pdbx_strand_id
1 'polypeptide(L)'
;MEDLSVRLSVDYSPSMNHRIRMGTDYLYHNFRPENSQQRSWVNDSLVNPVYELLYDYSLIKGHEFSLFAEDEMRVTDRLRVNAGLRYTLFHVENEIYHSFQPRLSARYLLRPDLSAKISYSKMNQYVHLLSNTYVNQPTDIWVPVTEQVPPMSSHQITAGLYYNLKRMYDFSIEGYYKRLNNLIDYKDHWPVETHFSGWEDRVGLGKGKTYGVEFMAQKTNGKTTGWIGYTLSWSDRWFPDGSVNKGRHFPFRFDNRHKVNVVVSRKLSRKVELTGAWVFASGNHISLPEYKYLSPIYQKENGYAGVDSYRPMNSGLSARNNYQLSPYHRLDLGVNFYRYKKEGSD
;
A
#
# COMPACT_ATOMS: atom_id res chain seq x y z
N MET A 1 -6.86 -14.85 -6.68
CA MET A 1 -7.72 -14.49 -5.54
C MET A 1 -9.09 -14.11 -6.08
N GLU A 2 -10.15 -14.60 -5.45
CA GLU A 2 -11.55 -14.30 -5.79
C GLU A 2 -12.24 -13.82 -4.52
N ASP A 3 -13.01 -12.74 -4.60
CA ASP A 3 -13.68 -12.14 -3.46
C ASP A 3 -15.17 -12.00 -3.71
N LEU A 4 -15.96 -12.34 -2.70
CA LEU A 4 -17.39 -12.06 -2.67
C LEU A 4 -17.70 -11.18 -1.46
N SER A 5 -18.36 -10.04 -1.66
CA SER A 5 -18.68 -9.12 -0.58
C SER A 5 -20.14 -8.76 -0.52
N VAL A 6 -20.66 -8.66 0.71
CA VAL A 6 -22.00 -8.14 1.00
C VAL A 6 -21.86 -7.06 2.06
N ARG A 7 -22.47 -5.89 1.81
CA ARG A 7 -22.48 -4.76 2.75
C ARG A 7 -23.91 -4.29 2.98
N LEU A 8 -24.24 -4.09 4.25
CA LEU A 8 -25.47 -3.45 4.67
C LEU A 8 -25.11 -2.24 5.53
N SER A 9 -25.73 -1.08 5.26
CA SER A 9 -25.50 0.12 6.06
C SER A 9 -26.77 0.93 6.20
N VAL A 10 -26.90 1.60 7.35
CA VAL A 10 -28.01 2.48 7.68
C VAL A 10 -27.43 3.82 8.10
N ASP A 11 -27.94 4.89 7.51
CA ASP A 11 -27.72 6.28 7.93
C ASP A 11 -28.93 6.75 8.74
N TYR A 12 -28.70 7.17 9.97
CA TYR A 12 -29.74 7.64 10.90
C TYR A 12 -29.36 9.00 11.45
N SER A 13 -30.24 9.98 11.31
CA SER A 13 -30.04 11.34 11.78
C SER A 13 -31.10 11.68 12.84
N PRO A 14 -30.84 11.33 14.12
CA PRO A 14 -31.80 11.58 15.22
C PRO A 14 -32.02 13.07 15.48
N SER A 15 -31.07 13.91 15.11
CA SER A 15 -31.14 15.37 15.27
C SER A 15 -30.27 16.07 14.22
N MET A 16 -30.36 17.40 14.14
CA MET A 16 -29.49 18.19 13.26
C MET A 16 -28.00 18.19 13.71
N ASN A 17 -27.72 17.68 14.91
CA ASN A 17 -26.37 17.65 15.50
C ASN A 17 -25.73 16.27 15.41
N HIS A 18 -26.45 15.22 15.05
CA HIS A 18 -25.98 13.85 15.02
C HIS A 18 -26.32 13.20 13.70
N ARG A 19 -25.34 12.62 13.06
CA ARG A 19 -25.51 11.72 11.90
C ARG A 19 -24.78 10.43 12.19
N ILE A 20 -25.57 9.41 12.54
CA ILE A 20 -25.07 8.08 12.88
C ILE A 20 -25.11 7.20 11.62
N ARG A 21 -23.97 6.60 11.30
CA ARG A 21 -23.88 5.55 10.29
C ARG A 21 -23.47 4.25 10.97
N MET A 22 -24.21 3.19 10.74
CA MET A 22 -23.88 1.87 11.26
C MET A 22 -24.11 0.81 10.19
N GLY A 23 -23.39 -0.30 10.31
CA GLY A 23 -23.57 -1.36 9.33
C GLY A 23 -22.71 -2.58 9.60
N THR A 24 -22.82 -3.52 8.68
CA THR A 24 -22.09 -4.78 8.68
C THR A 24 -21.54 -5.05 7.29
N ASP A 25 -20.34 -5.61 7.24
CA ASP A 25 -19.69 -6.10 6.03
C ASP A 25 -19.36 -7.58 6.22
N TYR A 26 -19.60 -8.37 5.21
CA TYR A 26 -19.10 -9.72 5.10
C TYR A 26 -18.32 -9.87 3.79
N LEU A 27 -17.08 -10.38 3.88
CA LEU A 27 -16.25 -10.69 2.74
C LEU A 27 -15.80 -12.16 2.83
N TYR A 28 -15.98 -12.86 1.73
CA TYR A 28 -15.42 -14.19 1.52
C TYR A 28 -14.26 -14.08 0.54
N HIS A 29 -13.11 -14.61 0.95
CA HIS A 29 -11.88 -14.62 0.18
C HIS A 29 -11.50 -16.05 -0.20
N ASN A 30 -11.09 -16.22 -1.44
CA ASN A 30 -10.58 -17.48 -1.96
C ASN A 30 -9.18 -17.25 -2.52
N PHE A 31 -8.16 -17.76 -1.80
CA PHE A 31 -6.76 -17.60 -2.16
C PHE A 31 -6.24 -18.88 -2.80
N ARG A 32 -5.44 -18.70 -3.84
CA ARG A 32 -4.64 -19.75 -4.47
C ARG A 32 -3.19 -19.27 -4.54
N PRO A 33 -2.45 -19.25 -3.43
CA PRO A 33 -1.02 -18.97 -3.49
C PRO A 33 -0.37 -20.11 -4.27
N GLU A 34 0.09 -19.82 -5.48
CA GLU A 34 0.80 -20.80 -6.31
C GLU A 34 2.12 -21.16 -5.61
N ASN A 35 2.27 -22.41 -5.23
CA ASN A 35 3.51 -22.94 -4.75
C ASN A 35 4.02 -23.94 -5.79
N SER A 36 4.82 -23.47 -6.74
CA SER A 36 5.53 -24.37 -7.65
C SER A 36 6.83 -24.81 -6.98
N GLN A 37 6.94 -26.08 -6.68
CA GLN A 37 8.18 -26.70 -6.21
C GLN A 37 8.81 -27.48 -7.36
N GLN A 38 10.03 -27.15 -7.72
CA GLN A 38 10.80 -27.92 -8.66
C GLN A 38 11.69 -28.90 -7.88
N ARG A 39 11.40 -30.19 -7.96
CA ARG A 39 12.26 -31.26 -7.45
C ARG A 39 13.19 -31.74 -8.55
N SER A 40 14.48 -31.65 -8.35
CA SER A 40 15.47 -32.35 -9.18
C SER A 40 15.97 -33.60 -8.42
N TRP A 41 15.84 -34.75 -9.03
CA TRP A 41 16.44 -36.00 -8.54
C TRP A 41 17.64 -36.29 -9.42
N VAL A 42 18.78 -36.53 -8.80
CA VAL A 42 19.90 -37.19 -9.48
C VAL A 42 19.75 -38.68 -9.22
N ASN A 43 19.23 -39.41 -10.18
CA ASN A 43 19.25 -40.85 -10.15
C ASN A 43 20.64 -41.31 -10.58
N ASP A 44 21.26 -42.24 -9.84
CA ASP A 44 22.67 -42.64 -9.97
C ASP A 44 22.98 -43.48 -11.23
N SER A 45 22.09 -43.50 -12.19
CA SER A 45 22.29 -44.09 -13.50
C SER A 45 22.02 -43.13 -14.65
N LEU A 46 23.11 -42.44 -15.03
CA LEU A 46 23.24 -41.74 -16.32
C LEU A 46 22.26 -40.58 -16.62
N VAL A 47 22.63 -39.38 -16.12
CA VAL A 47 22.56 -38.14 -16.93
C VAL A 47 21.19 -37.58 -17.33
N ASN A 48 20.12 -37.87 -16.63
CA ASN A 48 18.92 -37.05 -16.80
C ASN A 48 18.30 -36.68 -15.45
N PRO A 49 18.40 -35.42 -15.00
CA PRO A 49 17.62 -34.97 -13.86
C PRO A 49 16.14 -35.04 -14.23
N VAL A 50 15.39 -35.90 -13.52
CA VAL A 50 13.93 -35.88 -13.63
C VAL A 50 13.44 -34.69 -12.83
N TYR A 51 12.87 -33.71 -13.52
CA TYR A 51 12.23 -32.56 -12.91
C TYR A 51 10.76 -32.91 -12.64
N GLU A 52 10.39 -33.06 -11.39
CA GLU A 52 8.99 -33.17 -11.00
C GLU A 52 8.53 -31.77 -10.52
N LEU A 53 7.62 -31.17 -11.25
CA LEU A 53 6.95 -29.94 -10.83
C LEU A 53 5.79 -30.35 -9.91
N LEU A 54 5.99 -30.22 -8.62
CA LEU A 54 4.92 -30.37 -7.64
C LEU A 54 4.19 -29.03 -7.51
N TYR A 55 2.97 -28.98 -7.98
CA TYR A 55 2.07 -27.84 -7.75
C TYR A 55 1.24 -28.13 -6.50
N ASP A 56 1.48 -27.39 -5.44
CA ASP A 56 0.57 -27.37 -4.30
C ASP A 56 -0.47 -26.27 -4.54
N TYR A 57 -1.67 -26.68 -4.93
CA TYR A 57 -2.83 -25.81 -5.10
C TYR A 57 -3.63 -25.71 -3.80
N SER A 58 -2.99 -25.50 -2.68
CA SER A 58 -3.73 -25.33 -1.42
C SER A 58 -4.68 -24.13 -1.55
N LEU A 59 -5.97 -24.45 -1.47
CA LEU A 59 -7.03 -23.44 -1.50
C LEU A 59 -7.25 -22.94 -0.08
N ILE A 60 -6.87 -21.70 0.19
CA ILE A 60 -7.08 -21.07 1.49
C ILE A 60 -8.34 -20.20 1.43
N LYS A 61 -9.28 -20.45 2.32
CA LYS A 61 -10.54 -19.72 2.43
C LYS A 61 -10.47 -18.77 3.63
N GLY A 62 -10.82 -17.51 3.42
CA GLY A 62 -10.91 -16.49 4.46
C GLY A 62 -12.31 -15.92 4.57
N HIS A 63 -12.79 -15.73 5.79
CA HIS A 63 -14.09 -15.11 6.09
C HIS A 63 -13.86 -13.87 6.95
N GLU A 64 -14.16 -12.70 6.42
CA GLU A 64 -14.11 -11.44 7.15
C GLU A 64 -15.51 -10.95 7.45
N PHE A 65 -15.84 -10.83 8.73
CA PHE A 65 -17.07 -10.24 9.22
C PHE A 65 -16.76 -8.98 10.01
N SER A 66 -17.44 -7.88 9.71
CA SER A 66 -17.21 -6.61 10.38
C SER A 66 -18.51 -5.94 10.78
N LEU A 67 -18.50 -5.32 11.96
CA LEU A 67 -19.53 -4.40 12.45
C LEU A 67 -18.91 -3.03 12.60
N PHE A 68 -19.62 -1.99 12.21
CA PHE A 68 -19.14 -0.63 12.42
C PHE A 68 -20.27 0.32 12.82
N ALA A 69 -19.90 1.31 13.61
CA ALA A 69 -20.75 2.46 13.93
C ALA A 69 -19.88 3.71 14.00
N GLU A 70 -20.38 4.80 13.47
CA GLU A 70 -19.76 6.12 13.54
C GLU A 70 -20.82 7.19 13.74
N ASP A 71 -20.48 8.24 14.47
CA ASP A 71 -21.34 9.41 14.70
C ASP A 71 -20.59 10.68 14.32
N GLU A 72 -21.12 11.41 13.35
CA GLU A 72 -20.70 12.77 13.04
C GLU A 72 -21.51 13.76 13.86
N MET A 73 -20.84 14.35 14.86
CA MET A 73 -21.44 15.23 15.85
C MET A 73 -21.10 16.69 15.58
N ARG A 74 -22.09 17.57 15.57
CA ARG A 74 -21.93 19.00 15.68
C ARG A 74 -22.00 19.40 17.15
N VAL A 75 -20.84 19.41 17.82
CA VAL A 75 -20.74 19.72 19.26
C VAL A 75 -21.05 21.18 19.53
N THR A 76 -20.55 22.08 18.66
CA THR A 76 -20.85 23.50 18.66
C THR A 76 -20.90 24.03 17.22
N ASP A 77 -21.24 25.30 17.01
CA ASP A 77 -21.16 25.92 15.69
C ASP A 77 -19.74 25.92 15.10
N ARG A 78 -18.73 25.82 15.95
CA ARG A 78 -17.32 25.81 15.55
C ARG A 78 -16.64 24.45 15.60
N LEU A 79 -17.19 23.50 16.39
CA LEU A 79 -16.58 22.19 16.62
C LEU A 79 -17.45 21.07 16.06
N ARG A 80 -16.89 20.30 15.13
CA ARG A 80 -17.43 19.04 14.66
C ARG A 80 -16.49 17.92 15.04
N VAL A 81 -17.03 16.81 15.51
CA VAL A 81 -16.31 15.60 15.88
C VAL A 81 -16.92 14.43 15.13
N ASN A 82 -16.11 13.58 14.58
CA ASN A 82 -16.53 12.28 14.07
C ASN A 82 -15.83 11.22 14.92
N ALA A 83 -16.59 10.32 15.53
CA ALA A 83 -16.11 9.20 16.32
C ALA A 83 -16.71 7.91 15.81
N GLY A 84 -15.89 6.94 15.49
CA GLY A 84 -16.32 5.65 14.96
C GLY A 84 -15.50 4.50 15.52
N LEU A 85 -16.13 3.33 15.54
CA LEU A 85 -15.49 2.07 15.87
C LEU A 85 -15.89 1.02 14.85
N ARG A 86 -14.92 0.28 14.35
CA ARG A 86 -15.13 -0.93 13.56
C ARG A 86 -14.55 -2.12 14.34
N TYR A 87 -15.35 -3.14 14.52
CA TYR A 87 -14.92 -4.43 14.99
C TYR A 87 -14.89 -5.40 13.81
N THR A 88 -13.78 -6.12 13.64
CA THR A 88 -13.64 -7.13 12.59
C THR A 88 -13.22 -8.46 13.20
N LEU A 89 -13.88 -9.51 12.77
CA LEU A 89 -13.53 -10.91 12.98
C LEU A 89 -13.09 -11.49 11.64
N PHE A 90 -11.89 -12.06 11.59
CA PHE A 90 -11.36 -12.74 10.40
C PHE A 90 -11.06 -14.19 10.76
N HIS A 91 -11.66 -15.12 10.04
CA HIS A 91 -11.47 -16.55 10.20
C HIS A 91 -10.79 -17.11 8.97
N VAL A 92 -9.68 -17.80 9.17
CA VAL A 92 -8.88 -18.47 8.13
C VAL A 92 -8.30 -19.76 8.69
N GLU A 93 -8.52 -20.85 8.00
CA GLU A 93 -8.10 -22.20 8.45
C GLU A 93 -8.57 -22.49 9.88
N ASN A 94 -7.66 -22.61 10.85
CA ASN A 94 -7.97 -22.83 12.25
C ASN A 94 -7.85 -21.57 13.12
N GLU A 95 -7.52 -20.40 12.50
CA GLU A 95 -7.27 -19.16 13.23
C GLU A 95 -8.43 -18.19 13.16
N ILE A 96 -8.68 -17.49 14.27
CA ILE A 96 -9.65 -16.42 14.38
C ILE A 96 -8.98 -15.16 14.92
N TYR A 97 -8.94 -14.12 14.10
CA TYR A 97 -8.39 -12.82 14.47
C TYR A 97 -9.51 -11.83 14.79
N HIS A 98 -9.32 -11.10 15.89
CA HIS A 98 -10.23 -10.04 16.33
C HIS A 98 -9.52 -8.70 16.28
N SER A 99 -10.20 -7.67 15.80
CA SER A 99 -9.64 -6.32 15.83
C SER A 99 -10.67 -5.25 16.15
N PHE A 100 -10.25 -4.30 16.99
CA PHE A 100 -10.95 -3.05 17.24
C PHE A 100 -10.22 -1.92 16.52
N GLN A 101 -10.93 -1.18 15.69
CA GLN A 101 -10.38 -0.17 14.80
C GLN A 101 -11.08 1.18 15.04
N PRO A 102 -10.67 1.90 16.11
CA PRO A 102 -11.21 3.23 16.40
C PRO A 102 -10.78 4.25 15.36
N ARG A 103 -11.67 5.19 15.09
CA ARG A 103 -11.45 6.38 14.24
C ARG A 103 -12.00 7.58 14.98
N LEU A 104 -11.21 8.62 15.08
CA LEU A 104 -11.60 9.86 15.74
C LEU A 104 -11.08 11.03 14.88
N SER A 105 -11.93 11.99 14.58
CA SER A 105 -11.50 13.23 13.99
C SER A 105 -12.27 14.40 14.58
N ALA A 106 -11.58 15.53 14.72
CA ALA A 106 -12.15 16.78 15.17
C ALA A 106 -11.78 17.89 14.20
N ARG A 107 -12.75 18.71 13.83
CA ARG A 107 -12.56 19.93 13.04
C ARG A 107 -13.04 21.11 13.86
N TYR A 108 -12.15 22.07 14.05
CA TYR A 108 -12.43 23.32 14.75
C TYR A 108 -12.33 24.51 13.80
N LEU A 109 -13.39 25.32 13.76
CA LEU A 109 -13.46 26.54 12.96
C LEU A 109 -12.82 27.69 13.75
N LEU A 110 -11.58 28.03 13.43
CA LEU A 110 -10.83 29.12 14.05
C LEU A 110 -11.40 30.48 13.68
N ARG A 111 -11.74 30.62 12.38
CA ARG A 111 -12.43 31.77 11.78
C ARG A 111 -13.38 31.27 10.70
N PRO A 112 -14.31 32.09 10.17
CA PRO A 112 -15.22 31.65 9.10
C PRO A 112 -14.51 31.09 7.84
N ASP A 113 -13.26 31.50 7.62
CA ASP A 113 -12.42 31.14 6.48
C ASP A 113 -11.25 30.21 6.82
N LEU A 114 -11.03 29.88 8.13
CA LEU A 114 -9.90 29.10 8.60
C LEU A 114 -10.35 27.99 9.55
N SER A 115 -10.00 26.76 9.28
CA SER A 115 -10.25 25.63 10.15
C SER A 115 -9.01 24.77 10.40
N ALA A 116 -8.93 24.19 11.60
CA ALA A 116 -7.96 23.17 11.95
C ALA A 116 -8.67 21.82 12.04
N LYS A 117 -7.98 20.76 11.66
CA LYS A 117 -8.45 19.37 11.77
C LYS A 117 -7.36 18.51 12.38
N ILE A 118 -7.75 17.58 13.25
CA ILE A 118 -6.91 16.50 13.75
C ILE A 118 -7.64 15.19 13.57
N SER A 119 -6.94 14.12 13.27
CA SER A 119 -7.54 12.80 13.19
C SER A 119 -6.57 11.71 13.66
N TYR A 120 -7.17 10.65 14.21
CA TYR A 120 -6.50 9.40 14.55
C TYR A 120 -7.28 8.24 13.97
N SER A 121 -6.59 7.24 13.44
CA SER A 121 -7.20 5.99 13.01
C SER A 121 -6.28 4.81 13.29
N LYS A 122 -6.88 3.70 13.74
CA LYS A 122 -6.28 2.37 13.73
C LYS A 122 -6.96 1.53 12.65
N MET A 123 -6.18 0.81 11.86
CA MET A 123 -6.68 -0.08 10.82
C MET A 123 -5.93 -1.41 10.86
N ASN A 124 -6.63 -2.49 10.54
CA ASN A 124 -6.07 -3.83 10.36
C ASN A 124 -6.30 -4.30 8.93
N GLN A 125 -5.37 -5.11 8.42
CA GLN A 125 -5.46 -5.71 7.09
C GLN A 125 -5.14 -7.19 7.20
N TYR A 126 -6.00 -8.03 6.58
CA TYR A 126 -5.95 -9.49 6.68
C TYR A 126 -5.47 -10.15 5.38
N VAL A 127 -5.26 -9.37 4.36
CA VAL A 127 -4.79 -9.82 3.04
C VAL A 127 -3.55 -9.02 2.69
N HIS A 128 -2.47 -9.70 2.33
CA HIS A 128 -1.20 -9.09 2.00
C HIS A 128 -0.89 -9.25 0.50
N LEU A 129 -0.35 -8.21 -0.10
CA LEU A 129 0.32 -8.32 -1.39
C LEU A 129 1.81 -8.58 -1.13
N LEU A 130 2.24 -9.80 -1.38
CA LEU A 130 3.65 -10.17 -1.32
C LEU A 130 4.28 -9.92 -2.68
N SER A 131 5.13 -8.92 -2.76
CA SER A 131 5.77 -8.51 -4.01
C SER A 131 7.28 -8.68 -3.94
N ASN A 132 7.85 -9.19 -5.03
CA ASN A 132 9.30 -9.30 -5.15
C ASN A 132 9.90 -7.95 -5.53
N THR A 133 10.91 -7.49 -4.79
CA THR A 133 11.63 -6.24 -5.07
C THR A 133 12.79 -6.41 -6.05
N TYR A 134 13.06 -7.63 -6.51
CA TYR A 134 14.07 -7.89 -7.53
C TYR A 134 13.52 -7.63 -8.93
N VAL A 135 14.31 -6.98 -9.78
CA VAL A 135 13.91 -6.46 -11.10
C VAL A 135 13.41 -7.55 -12.08
N ASN A 136 13.71 -8.80 -11.82
CA ASN A 136 13.60 -9.86 -12.82
C ASN A 136 12.37 -10.78 -12.73
N GLN A 137 11.46 -10.60 -11.76
CA GLN A 137 10.28 -11.47 -11.66
C GLN A 137 9.05 -10.70 -11.18
N PRO A 138 8.04 -10.51 -12.05
CA PRO A 138 6.73 -10.00 -11.63
C PRO A 138 5.94 -11.11 -10.96
N THR A 139 6.26 -11.42 -9.71
CA THR A 139 5.57 -12.44 -8.92
C THR A 139 4.91 -11.79 -7.71
N ASP A 140 3.98 -10.88 -7.99
CA ASP A 140 3.11 -10.35 -6.93
C ASP A 140 2.01 -11.37 -6.65
N ILE A 141 1.95 -11.88 -5.42
CA ILE A 141 0.93 -12.83 -4.98
C ILE A 141 0.12 -12.26 -3.83
N TRP A 142 -1.18 -12.50 -3.86
CA TRP A 142 -2.06 -12.18 -2.74
C TRP A 142 -2.10 -13.36 -1.79
N VAL A 143 -1.75 -13.11 -0.52
CA VAL A 143 -1.70 -14.12 0.54
C VAL A 143 -2.57 -13.67 1.73
N PRO A 144 -3.27 -14.60 2.40
CA PRO A 144 -4.02 -14.29 3.61
C PRO A 144 -3.08 -14.15 4.81
N VAL A 145 -3.62 -13.71 5.92
CA VAL A 145 -3.03 -13.96 7.25
C VAL A 145 -3.19 -15.44 7.60
N THR A 146 -2.24 -15.97 8.38
CA THR A 146 -2.22 -17.35 8.87
C THR A 146 -1.72 -17.35 10.31
N GLU A 147 -1.58 -18.51 10.95
CA GLU A 147 -0.99 -18.60 12.28
C GLU A 147 0.41 -17.95 12.36
N GLN A 148 1.23 -18.13 11.32
CA GLN A 148 2.59 -17.59 11.26
C GLN A 148 2.63 -16.12 10.81
N VAL A 149 1.65 -15.67 10.06
CA VAL A 149 1.59 -14.33 9.47
C VAL A 149 0.38 -13.56 10.03
N PRO A 150 0.53 -12.89 11.18
CA PRO A 150 -0.57 -12.18 11.82
C PRO A 150 -1.01 -10.94 11.01
N PRO A 151 -2.22 -10.42 11.27
CA PRO A 151 -2.74 -9.25 10.58
C PRO A 151 -1.81 -8.04 10.68
N MET A 152 -1.60 -7.35 9.56
CA MET A 152 -0.93 -6.06 9.56
C MET A 152 -1.80 -5.03 10.26
N SER A 153 -1.20 -4.20 11.11
CA SER A 153 -1.89 -3.09 11.76
C SER A 153 -1.21 -1.76 11.47
N SER A 154 -2.01 -0.71 11.40
CA SER A 154 -1.51 0.65 11.27
C SER A 154 -2.19 1.60 12.24
N HIS A 155 -1.41 2.54 12.77
CA HIS A 155 -1.86 3.68 13.57
C HIS A 155 -1.44 4.94 12.85
N GLN A 156 -2.39 5.83 12.58
CA GLN A 156 -2.13 7.07 11.88
C GLN A 156 -2.70 8.26 12.65
N ILE A 157 -1.90 9.31 12.76
CA ILE A 157 -2.31 10.64 13.25
C ILE A 157 -2.09 11.62 12.11
N THR A 158 -3.07 12.51 11.90
CA THR A 158 -2.99 13.59 10.91
C THR A 158 -3.44 14.89 11.56
N ALA A 159 -2.75 15.99 11.26
CA ALA A 159 -3.17 17.33 11.67
C ALA A 159 -2.99 18.30 10.50
N GLY A 160 -3.95 19.21 10.32
CA GLY A 160 -3.91 20.13 9.20
C GLY A 160 -4.66 21.44 9.43
N LEU A 161 -4.31 22.42 8.63
CA LEU A 161 -4.96 23.73 8.53
C LEU A 161 -5.52 23.92 7.13
N TYR A 162 -6.73 24.51 7.06
CA TYR A 162 -7.47 24.72 5.83
C TYR A 162 -7.95 26.16 5.79
N TYR A 163 -7.58 26.88 4.76
CA TYR A 163 -7.88 28.28 4.59
C TYR A 163 -8.60 28.54 3.27
N ASN A 164 -9.79 29.13 3.33
CA ASN A 164 -10.56 29.52 2.15
C ASN A 164 -10.48 31.04 1.97
N LEU A 165 -9.72 31.48 0.99
CA LEU A 165 -9.55 32.89 0.70
C LEU A 165 -10.61 33.37 -0.31
N LYS A 166 -11.46 34.32 0.09
CA LYS A 166 -12.47 34.97 -0.74
C LYS A 166 -13.44 34.02 -1.44
N ARG A 167 -13.65 32.80 -0.89
CA ARG A 167 -14.46 31.74 -1.53
C ARG A 167 -14.01 31.37 -2.95
N MET A 168 -12.74 31.65 -3.27
CA MET A 168 -12.15 31.45 -4.60
C MET A 168 -10.91 30.57 -4.54
N TYR A 169 -10.13 30.69 -3.48
CA TYR A 169 -8.90 29.93 -3.30
C TYR A 169 -8.97 29.11 -2.02
N ASP A 170 -8.68 27.83 -2.14
CA ASP A 170 -8.54 26.91 -1.02
C ASP A 170 -7.07 26.54 -0.86
N PHE A 171 -6.58 26.67 0.36
CA PHE A 171 -5.23 26.26 0.74
C PHE A 171 -5.33 25.25 1.87
N SER A 172 -4.52 24.23 1.82
CA SER A 172 -4.34 23.31 2.95
C SER A 172 -2.87 22.96 3.16
N ILE A 173 -2.55 22.73 4.43
CA ILE A 173 -1.31 22.10 4.87
C ILE A 173 -1.68 21.00 5.85
N GLU A 174 -1.22 19.78 5.59
CA GLU A 174 -1.47 18.62 6.44
C GLU A 174 -0.16 17.91 6.75
N GLY A 175 0.07 17.58 8.03
CA GLY A 175 1.15 16.71 8.46
C GLY A 175 0.58 15.39 8.94
N TYR A 176 1.26 14.28 8.66
CA TYR A 176 0.85 12.96 9.12
C TYR A 176 2.02 12.12 9.60
N TYR A 177 1.71 11.21 10.52
CA TYR A 177 2.60 10.16 10.98
C TYR A 177 1.82 8.84 11.05
N LYS A 178 2.37 7.80 10.42
CA LYS A 178 1.81 6.45 10.37
C LYS A 178 2.84 5.43 10.82
N ARG A 179 2.46 4.57 11.77
CA ARG A 179 3.23 3.41 12.21
C ARG A 179 2.56 2.13 11.71
N LEU A 180 3.37 1.21 11.19
CA LEU A 180 2.94 -0.06 10.64
C LEU A 180 3.59 -1.19 11.45
N ASN A 181 2.82 -2.25 11.75
CA ASN A 181 3.32 -3.46 12.39
C ASN A 181 2.90 -4.67 11.56
N ASN A 182 3.64 -5.76 11.70
CA ASN A 182 3.42 -7.02 10.99
C ASN A 182 3.40 -6.86 9.46
N LEU A 183 4.30 -6.00 8.94
CA LEU A 183 4.59 -5.97 7.52
C LEU A 183 5.24 -7.28 7.11
N ILE A 184 4.99 -7.75 5.89
CA ILE A 184 5.70 -8.90 5.34
C ILE A 184 6.58 -8.48 4.17
N ASP A 185 7.72 -9.15 4.04
CA ASP A 185 8.59 -9.08 2.86
C ASP A 185 9.40 -10.38 2.78
N TYR A 186 9.89 -10.73 1.59
CA TYR A 186 10.74 -11.91 1.42
C TYR A 186 12.05 -11.75 2.20
N LYS A 187 12.47 -12.81 2.88
CA LYS A 187 13.79 -12.90 3.54
C LYS A 187 14.91 -12.74 2.51
N ASP A 188 16.02 -12.09 2.88
CA ASP A 188 17.13 -11.83 1.96
C ASP A 188 17.92 -13.09 1.58
N HIS A 189 18.03 -14.04 2.49
CA HIS A 189 18.78 -15.28 2.31
C HIS A 189 17.86 -16.45 2.59
N TRP A 190 17.20 -16.92 1.57
CA TRP A 190 16.42 -18.13 1.65
C TRP A 190 17.30 -19.29 1.20
N PRO A 191 17.50 -20.34 2.04
CA PRO A 191 18.23 -21.53 1.61
C PRO A 191 17.47 -22.22 0.48
N VAL A 192 18.10 -22.39 -0.67
CA VAL A 192 17.52 -23.06 -1.84
C VAL A 192 17.13 -24.52 -1.53
N GLU A 193 17.69 -25.09 -0.45
CA GLU A 193 17.57 -26.49 -0.08
C GLU A 193 16.32 -26.84 0.75
N THR A 194 15.56 -25.86 1.23
CA THR A 194 14.31 -26.13 1.96
C THR A 194 13.17 -26.37 0.98
N HIS A 195 13.16 -27.55 0.41
CA HIS A 195 12.24 -27.97 -0.65
C HIS A 195 10.77 -28.15 -0.21
N PHE A 196 10.41 -27.89 1.04
CA PHE A 196 9.08 -28.23 1.58
C PHE A 196 8.42 -27.11 2.39
N SER A 197 8.98 -25.92 2.40
CA SER A 197 8.41 -24.83 3.17
C SER A 197 7.38 -24.05 2.36
N GLY A 198 6.26 -23.73 2.98
CA GLY A 198 5.23 -22.87 2.44
C GLY A 198 5.76 -21.46 2.15
N TRP A 199 4.93 -20.62 1.56
CA TRP A 199 5.26 -19.20 1.34
C TRP A 199 5.53 -18.46 2.65
N GLU A 200 4.92 -18.90 3.75
CA GLU A 200 5.03 -18.32 5.09
C GLU A 200 6.48 -18.34 5.62
N ASP A 201 7.17 -19.45 5.40
CA ASP A 201 8.56 -19.60 5.83
C ASP A 201 9.53 -18.67 5.09
N ARG A 202 9.13 -18.19 3.91
CA ARG A 202 9.93 -17.32 3.05
C ARG A 202 9.83 -15.84 3.42
N VAL A 203 8.88 -15.48 4.32
CA VAL A 203 8.65 -14.09 4.69
C VAL A 203 9.12 -13.79 6.10
N GLY A 204 9.59 -12.58 6.31
CA GLY A 204 9.87 -12.01 7.63
C GLY A 204 8.75 -11.08 8.06
N LEU A 205 8.62 -10.87 9.39
CA LEU A 205 7.68 -9.94 9.99
C LEU A 205 8.37 -8.62 10.31
N GLY A 206 7.91 -7.55 9.68
CA GLY A 206 8.52 -6.23 9.78
C GLY A 206 7.64 -5.17 10.40
N LYS A 207 8.26 -4.03 10.58
CA LYS A 207 7.64 -2.78 11.02
C LYS A 207 7.91 -1.69 9.99
N GLY A 208 7.08 -0.65 10.00
CA GLY A 208 7.28 0.51 9.15
C GLY A 208 6.84 1.80 9.82
N LYS A 209 7.38 2.90 9.32
CA LYS A 209 6.92 4.24 9.65
C LYS A 209 6.84 5.06 8.36
N THR A 210 5.79 5.85 8.25
CA THR A 210 5.62 6.80 7.15
C THR A 210 5.17 8.12 7.73
N TYR A 211 5.80 9.22 7.32
CA TYR A 211 5.43 10.56 7.75
C TYR A 211 5.70 11.55 6.63
N GLY A 212 5.01 12.67 6.69
CA GLY A 212 5.16 13.68 5.66
C GLY A 212 4.30 14.90 5.91
N VAL A 213 4.45 15.85 4.97
CA VAL A 213 3.66 17.07 4.90
C VAL A 213 3.12 17.22 3.49
N GLU A 214 1.85 17.58 3.39
CA GLU A 214 1.14 17.81 2.14
C GLU A 214 0.66 19.26 2.08
N PHE A 215 0.89 19.90 0.95
CA PHE A 215 0.43 21.24 0.65
C PHE A 215 -0.51 21.18 -0.56
N MET A 216 -1.61 21.88 -0.49
CA MET A 216 -2.53 22.04 -1.61
C MET A 216 -2.95 23.48 -1.76
N ALA A 217 -2.96 23.96 -2.98
CA ALA A 217 -3.55 25.23 -3.37
C ALA A 217 -4.50 25.02 -4.55
N GLN A 218 -5.76 25.40 -4.40
CA GLN A 218 -6.79 25.22 -5.41
C GLN A 218 -7.47 26.56 -5.70
N LYS A 219 -7.71 26.84 -6.96
CA LYS A 219 -8.56 27.91 -7.42
C LYS A 219 -9.81 27.34 -8.07
N THR A 220 -10.98 27.62 -7.49
CA THR A 220 -12.26 27.00 -7.89
C THR A 220 -13.07 27.82 -8.88
N ASN A 221 -12.87 29.15 -8.93
CA ASN A 221 -13.71 30.08 -9.69
C ASN A 221 -12.92 30.96 -10.67
N GLY A 222 -13.60 31.41 -11.75
CA GLY A 222 -13.08 32.31 -12.74
C GLY A 222 -12.71 31.66 -14.08
N LYS A 223 -12.06 32.39 -14.96
CA LYS A 223 -11.65 31.89 -16.29
C LYS A 223 -10.55 30.87 -16.21
N THR A 224 -9.70 30.94 -15.19
CA THR A 224 -8.65 29.97 -14.91
C THR A 224 -8.96 29.31 -13.58
N THR A 225 -9.06 27.97 -13.57
CA THR A 225 -9.26 27.11 -12.39
C THR A 225 -8.20 26.02 -12.38
N GLY A 226 -7.99 25.39 -11.25
CA GLY A 226 -7.01 24.32 -11.14
C GLY A 226 -6.47 24.18 -9.71
N TRP A 227 -5.52 23.29 -9.55
CA TRP A 227 -4.89 23.05 -8.27
C TRP A 227 -3.43 22.61 -8.42
N ILE A 228 -2.66 22.84 -7.37
CA ILE A 228 -1.30 22.38 -7.18
C ILE A 228 -1.26 21.64 -5.87
N GLY A 229 -0.80 20.40 -5.90
CA GLY A 229 -0.50 19.60 -4.73
C GLY A 229 1.00 19.28 -4.67
N TYR A 230 1.58 19.40 -3.47
CA TYR A 230 2.95 18.99 -3.20
C TYR A 230 2.99 18.14 -1.95
N THR A 231 3.63 16.96 -2.05
CA THR A 231 3.85 16.04 -0.94
C THR A 231 5.35 15.88 -0.72
N LEU A 232 5.78 16.06 0.53
CA LEU A 232 7.09 15.71 1.03
C LEU A 232 6.91 14.58 2.04
N SER A 233 7.43 13.38 1.75
CA SER A 233 7.18 12.20 2.58
C SER A 233 8.39 11.29 2.73
N TRP A 234 8.41 10.52 3.80
CA TRP A 234 9.38 9.48 4.12
C TRP A 234 8.65 8.20 4.46
N SER A 235 9.13 7.07 3.96
CA SER A 235 8.58 5.75 4.25
C SER A 235 9.69 4.74 4.44
N ASP A 236 9.88 4.29 5.68
CA ASP A 236 10.92 3.35 6.07
C ASP A 236 10.30 2.03 6.54
N ARG A 237 11.05 0.95 6.34
CA ARG A 237 10.77 -0.40 6.85
C ARG A 237 11.98 -0.99 7.55
N TRP A 238 11.75 -1.90 8.48
CA TRP A 238 12.80 -2.71 9.11
C TRP A 238 12.22 -4.02 9.65
N PHE A 239 13.04 -5.05 9.72
CA PHE A 239 12.68 -6.38 10.18
C PHE A 239 13.56 -6.73 11.38
N PRO A 240 13.03 -6.62 12.62
CA PRO A 240 13.84 -6.72 13.83
C PRO A 240 14.53 -8.06 14.04
N ASP A 241 13.99 -9.13 13.46
CA ASP A 241 14.54 -10.50 13.48
C ASP A 241 15.80 -10.64 12.60
N GLY A 242 16.16 -9.62 11.83
CA GLY A 242 17.32 -9.65 10.93
C GLY A 242 17.07 -10.38 9.60
N SER A 243 15.88 -10.91 9.36
CA SER A 243 15.54 -11.69 8.16
C SER A 243 15.61 -10.89 6.87
N VAL A 244 15.37 -9.57 6.94
CA VAL A 244 15.47 -8.65 5.82
C VAL A 244 16.43 -7.51 6.18
N ASN A 245 17.34 -7.18 5.26
CA ASN A 245 18.33 -6.10 5.39
C ASN A 245 19.15 -6.15 6.69
N LYS A 246 19.36 -7.37 7.24
CA LYS A 246 20.07 -7.61 8.52
C LYS A 246 19.49 -6.77 9.68
N GLY A 247 18.17 -6.58 9.70
CA GLY A 247 17.47 -5.78 10.72
C GLY A 247 17.62 -4.26 10.59
N ARG A 248 18.42 -3.77 9.63
CA ARG A 248 18.62 -2.34 9.41
C ARG A 248 17.42 -1.69 8.73
N HIS A 249 17.20 -0.41 9.00
CA HIS A 249 16.19 0.39 8.29
C HIS A 249 16.54 0.52 6.79
N PHE A 250 15.52 0.52 5.95
CA PHE A 250 15.65 0.77 4.52
C PHE A 250 14.42 1.49 3.98
N PRO A 251 14.55 2.30 2.91
CA PRO A 251 13.41 2.98 2.29
C PRO A 251 12.45 1.97 1.68
N PHE A 252 11.15 2.22 1.80
CA PHE A 252 10.15 1.44 1.08
C PHE A 252 10.29 1.67 -0.44
N ARG A 253 9.99 0.64 -1.25
CA ARG A 253 10.10 0.74 -2.71
C ARG A 253 9.36 1.95 -3.32
N PHE A 254 8.28 2.40 -2.70
CA PHE A 254 7.49 3.56 -3.12
C PHE A 254 7.76 4.80 -2.27
N ASP A 255 8.93 4.91 -1.63
CA ASP A 255 9.37 6.14 -0.96
C ASP A 255 9.73 7.20 -2.01
N ASN A 256 8.69 7.81 -2.59
CA ASN A 256 8.87 8.97 -3.45
C ASN A 256 8.91 10.22 -2.58
N ARG A 257 10.10 10.70 -2.28
CA ARG A 257 10.34 11.82 -1.36
C ARG A 257 9.56 13.07 -1.74
N HIS A 258 9.53 13.40 -3.03
CA HIS A 258 8.87 14.58 -3.58
C HIS A 258 7.85 14.17 -4.62
N LYS A 259 6.61 14.62 -4.46
CA LYS A 259 5.54 14.50 -5.46
C LYS A 259 4.91 15.86 -5.70
N VAL A 260 4.78 16.24 -6.96
CA VAL A 260 4.08 17.46 -7.38
C VAL A 260 3.01 17.07 -8.39
N ASN A 261 1.81 17.55 -8.19
CA ASN A 261 0.71 17.41 -9.14
C ASN A 261 0.15 18.80 -9.42
N VAL A 262 0.00 19.14 -10.69
CA VAL A 262 -0.56 20.42 -11.16
C VAL A 262 -1.63 20.11 -12.17
N VAL A 263 -2.81 20.69 -11.97
CA VAL A 263 -3.90 20.63 -12.96
C VAL A 263 -4.41 22.05 -13.16
N VAL A 264 -4.48 22.48 -14.40
CA VAL A 264 -4.96 23.82 -14.78
C VAL A 264 -5.94 23.71 -15.93
N SER A 265 -7.04 24.42 -15.83
CA SER A 265 -7.98 24.63 -16.90
C SER A 265 -8.17 26.14 -17.11
N ARG A 266 -8.16 26.60 -18.38
CA ARG A 266 -8.38 27.98 -18.74
C ARG A 266 -9.38 28.12 -19.88
N LYS A 267 -10.50 28.76 -19.59
CA LYS A 267 -11.50 29.13 -20.58
C LYS A 267 -11.00 30.37 -21.35
N LEU A 268 -10.60 30.17 -22.62
CA LEU A 268 -10.19 31.25 -23.52
C LEU A 268 -11.41 31.98 -24.06
N SER A 269 -12.47 31.23 -24.37
CA SER A 269 -13.75 31.74 -24.82
C SER A 269 -14.89 30.88 -24.32
N ARG A 270 -16.14 31.19 -24.67
CA ARG A 270 -17.28 30.32 -24.41
C ARG A 270 -17.16 28.94 -25.11
N LYS A 271 -16.37 28.88 -26.20
CA LYS A 271 -16.25 27.69 -27.05
C LYS A 271 -14.93 26.94 -26.89
N VAL A 272 -13.92 27.53 -26.27
CA VAL A 272 -12.56 26.98 -26.22
C VAL A 272 -12.04 27.01 -24.78
N GLU A 273 -11.59 25.88 -24.32
CA GLU A 273 -10.94 25.68 -23.01
C GLU A 273 -9.61 24.93 -23.21
N LEU A 274 -8.55 25.45 -22.62
CA LEU A 274 -7.25 24.80 -22.54
C LEU A 274 -7.15 24.06 -21.20
N THR A 275 -6.62 22.83 -21.24
CA THR A 275 -6.34 22.03 -20.04
C THR A 275 -4.88 21.61 -20.03
N GLY A 276 -4.29 21.53 -18.85
CA GLY A 276 -2.96 21.01 -18.65
C GLY A 276 -2.88 20.25 -17.34
N ALA A 277 -2.19 19.11 -17.36
CA ALA A 277 -1.87 18.34 -16.17
C ALA A 277 -0.39 17.99 -16.18
N TRP A 278 0.30 18.25 -15.08
CA TRP A 278 1.69 17.88 -14.88
C TRP A 278 1.85 17.11 -13.59
N VAL A 279 2.56 15.97 -13.67
CA VAL A 279 2.90 15.12 -12.55
C VAL A 279 4.42 14.99 -12.49
N PHE A 280 4.97 15.14 -11.30
CA PHE A 280 6.35 14.86 -10.99
C PHE A 280 6.41 13.99 -9.75
N ALA A 281 7.29 12.98 -9.76
CA ALA A 281 7.62 12.17 -8.60
C ALA A 281 9.12 11.86 -8.59
N SER A 282 9.79 12.00 -7.45
CA SER A 282 11.13 11.45 -7.27
C SER A 282 11.06 9.93 -7.45
N GLY A 283 12.14 9.34 -7.96
CA GLY A 283 12.16 7.91 -8.33
C GLY A 283 11.82 6.97 -7.19
N ASN A 284 11.27 5.81 -7.53
CA ASN A 284 11.10 4.69 -6.63
C ASN A 284 12.44 4.09 -6.23
N HIS A 285 12.46 3.32 -5.14
CA HIS A 285 13.63 2.56 -4.71
C HIS A 285 13.53 1.12 -5.18
N ILE A 286 14.66 0.56 -5.63
CA ILE A 286 14.80 -0.84 -6.04
C ILE A 286 16.06 -1.45 -5.42
N SER A 287 16.07 -2.78 -5.35
CA SER A 287 17.25 -3.53 -4.92
C SER A 287 18.09 -3.89 -6.14
N LEU A 288 19.25 -3.26 -6.29
CA LEU A 288 20.22 -3.59 -7.35
C LEU A 288 21.38 -4.38 -6.80
N PRO A 289 21.73 -5.52 -7.43
CA PRO A 289 22.95 -6.26 -7.08
C PRO A 289 24.19 -5.39 -7.27
N GLU A 290 25.04 -5.35 -6.24
CA GLU A 290 26.27 -4.54 -6.23
C GLU A 290 27.54 -5.36 -6.41
N TYR A 291 27.48 -6.66 -6.09
CA TYR A 291 28.61 -7.58 -6.21
C TYR A 291 28.18 -8.97 -6.65
N LYS A 292 29.13 -9.72 -7.16
CA LYS A 292 28.95 -11.13 -7.51
C LYS A 292 29.84 -11.98 -6.61
N TYR A 293 29.35 -13.15 -6.22
CA TYR A 293 30.11 -14.11 -5.43
C TYR A 293 29.85 -15.53 -5.95
N LEU A 294 30.82 -16.40 -5.77
CA LEU A 294 30.69 -17.82 -6.11
C LEU A 294 29.88 -18.51 -5.01
N SER A 295 28.92 -19.34 -5.40
CA SER A 295 28.22 -20.19 -4.44
C SER A 295 29.20 -21.05 -3.66
N PRO A 296 29.04 -21.22 -2.32
CA PRO A 296 29.81 -22.18 -1.57
C PRO A 296 29.59 -23.58 -2.16
N ILE A 297 30.64 -24.38 -2.20
CA ILE A 297 30.52 -25.78 -2.58
C ILE A 297 29.91 -26.49 -1.37
N TYR A 298 28.74 -27.06 -1.49
CA TYR A 298 28.27 -28.07 -0.57
C TYR A 298 29.05 -29.35 -0.85
N GLN A 299 30.01 -29.69 0.00
CA GLN A 299 30.58 -31.01 0.03
C GLN A 299 29.54 -31.93 0.69
N LYS A 300 28.91 -32.80 -0.12
CA LYS A 300 28.15 -33.91 0.43
C LYS A 300 29.11 -34.81 1.18
N GLU A 301 28.85 -35.20 2.41
CA GLU A 301 29.69 -36.00 3.29
C GLU A 301 30.02 -37.43 2.78
N ASN A 302 29.65 -37.79 1.56
CA ASN A 302 29.94 -39.08 0.97
C ASN A 302 30.82 -38.90 -0.29
N GLY A 303 32.07 -38.67 -0.11
CA GLY A 303 33.26 -39.13 -0.81
C GLY A 303 33.36 -39.19 -2.35
N TYR A 304 32.40 -38.67 -3.10
CA TYR A 304 32.53 -38.51 -4.54
C TYR A 304 32.62 -37.00 -4.90
N ALA A 305 33.84 -36.53 -4.94
CA ALA A 305 34.13 -35.28 -5.62
C ALA A 305 34.02 -35.51 -7.13
N GLY A 306 32.82 -35.41 -7.65
CA GLY A 306 32.64 -35.14 -9.08
C GLY A 306 33.16 -33.72 -9.34
N VAL A 307 34.27 -33.66 -10.04
CA VAL A 307 34.89 -32.39 -10.49
C VAL A 307 34.06 -31.82 -11.62
N ASP A 308 32.87 -31.35 -11.33
CA ASP A 308 32.18 -30.44 -12.23
C ASP A 308 32.10 -29.07 -11.54
N SER A 309 33.12 -28.30 -11.83
CA SER A 309 33.43 -27.00 -11.24
C SER A 309 32.52 -25.86 -11.75
N TYR A 310 31.27 -26.15 -12.09
CA TYR A 310 30.31 -25.11 -12.36
C TYR A 310 29.83 -24.50 -11.03
N ARG A 311 30.50 -23.46 -10.62
CA ARG A 311 30.06 -22.63 -9.49
C ARG A 311 29.14 -21.55 -10.03
N PRO A 312 27.83 -21.59 -9.79
CA PRO A 312 26.98 -20.49 -10.18
C PRO A 312 27.43 -19.21 -9.50
N MET A 313 27.57 -18.16 -10.32
CA MET A 313 27.89 -16.84 -9.82
C MET A 313 26.60 -16.18 -9.34
N ASN A 314 26.47 -16.00 -8.02
CA ASN A 314 25.34 -15.35 -7.40
C ASN A 314 25.58 -13.84 -7.32
N SER A 315 24.48 -13.10 -7.30
CA SER A 315 24.49 -11.64 -7.13
C SER A 315 24.15 -11.29 -5.68
N GLY A 316 24.91 -10.39 -5.08
CA GLY A 316 24.70 -9.94 -3.71
C GLY A 316 24.30 -8.47 -3.61
N LEU A 317 23.59 -8.15 -2.53
CA LEU A 317 23.12 -6.82 -2.17
C LEU A 317 23.80 -6.36 -0.89
N SER A 318 24.23 -5.11 -0.83
CA SER A 318 24.71 -4.50 0.43
C SER A 318 23.56 -4.05 1.33
N ALA A 319 22.47 -3.63 0.71
CA ALA A 319 21.26 -3.18 1.39
C ALA A 319 20.01 -3.39 0.50
N ARG A 320 18.86 -3.50 1.15
CA ARG A 320 17.56 -3.57 0.48
C ARG A 320 17.18 -2.19 -0.04
N ASN A 321 16.61 -2.12 -1.27
CA ASN A 321 16.17 -0.88 -1.91
C ASN A 321 17.29 0.19 -1.95
N ASN A 322 18.51 -0.25 -2.23
CA ASN A 322 19.75 0.52 -2.19
C ASN A 322 19.91 1.55 -3.33
N TYR A 323 19.06 1.46 -4.35
CA TYR A 323 19.14 2.33 -5.51
C TYR A 323 17.83 3.08 -5.73
N GLN A 324 17.93 4.41 -5.90
CA GLN A 324 16.79 5.25 -6.27
C GLN A 324 16.76 5.46 -7.78
N LEU A 325 15.64 5.13 -8.41
CA LEU A 325 15.40 5.35 -9.84
C LEU A 325 15.36 6.84 -10.16
N SER A 326 15.58 7.18 -11.43
CA SER A 326 15.42 8.54 -11.94
C SER A 326 14.01 9.07 -11.68
N PRO A 327 13.85 10.39 -11.45
CA PRO A 327 12.54 10.99 -11.30
C PRO A 327 11.65 10.75 -12.51
N TYR A 328 10.35 10.60 -12.25
CA TYR A 328 9.32 10.51 -13.27
C TYR A 328 8.60 11.84 -13.40
N HIS A 329 8.35 12.29 -14.63
CA HIS A 329 7.44 13.40 -14.89
C HIS A 329 6.64 13.16 -16.16
N ARG A 330 5.42 13.69 -16.18
CA ARG A 330 4.52 13.64 -17.33
C ARG A 330 3.74 14.93 -17.43
N LEU A 331 3.67 15.48 -18.65
CA LEU A 331 2.87 16.64 -19.01
C LEU A 331 1.83 16.24 -20.04
N ASP A 332 0.57 16.49 -19.74
CA ASP A 332 -0.55 16.29 -20.63
C ASP A 332 -1.17 17.68 -20.94
N LEU A 333 -1.39 17.96 -22.21
CA LEU A 333 -2.05 19.18 -22.66
C LEU A 333 -3.27 18.82 -23.51
N GLY A 334 -4.36 19.57 -23.32
CA GLY A 334 -5.60 19.35 -24.02
C GLY A 334 -6.30 20.64 -24.41
N VAL A 335 -7.09 20.56 -25.46
CA VAL A 335 -7.97 21.63 -25.92
C VAL A 335 -9.37 21.08 -26.06
N ASN A 336 -10.33 21.66 -25.37
CA ASN A 336 -11.74 21.30 -25.46
C ASN A 336 -12.49 22.35 -26.30
N PHE A 337 -13.26 21.87 -27.27
CA PHE A 337 -14.13 22.69 -28.08
C PHE A 337 -15.60 22.39 -27.75
N TYR A 338 -16.35 23.40 -27.32
CA TYR A 338 -17.76 23.29 -26.95
C TYR A 338 -18.65 23.82 -28.07
N ARG A 339 -19.61 23.03 -28.51
CA ARG A 339 -20.68 23.44 -29.42
C ARG A 339 -21.99 23.53 -28.65
N TYR A 340 -22.49 24.73 -28.47
CA TYR A 340 -23.79 24.94 -27.85
C TYR A 340 -24.89 24.77 -28.91
N LYS A 341 -25.87 23.87 -28.68
CA LYS A 341 -27.12 23.90 -29.44
C LYS A 341 -27.84 25.21 -29.11
N LYS A 342 -28.31 25.93 -30.12
CA LYS A 342 -29.27 26.99 -29.90
C LYS A 342 -30.56 26.36 -29.35
N GLU A 343 -31.05 26.87 -28.21
CA GLU A 343 -32.41 26.60 -27.77
C GLU A 343 -33.35 27.12 -28.87
N GLY A 344 -34.15 26.21 -29.47
CA GLY A 344 -35.23 26.56 -30.42
C GLY A 344 -34.95 26.35 -31.91
N SER A 345 -34.32 25.23 -32.29
CA SER A 345 -34.47 24.69 -33.65
C SER A 345 -34.85 23.24 -33.52
N ASP A 346 -36.16 23.02 -33.57
CA ASP A 346 -36.72 21.73 -33.93
C ASP A 346 -36.28 21.30 -35.33
#